data_7e6f5b60ed0d98ca2d5fc739ae8c65f8
#
_entry.id   7e6f5b60ed0d98ca2d5fc739ae8c65f8
#
_cell.length_a   1.000
_cell.length_b   1.000
_cell.length_c   1.000
_cell.angle_alpha   90.00
_cell.angle_beta   90.00
_cell.angle_gamma   90.00
#
_symmetry.space_group_name_H-M   'P 1'
#
loop_
_entity.id
_entity.type
_entity.pdbx_description
1 polymer ?
#
loop_
_entity_poly.entity_id
_entity_poly.type
_entity_poly.pdbx_seq_one_letter_code
_entity_poly.pdbx_strand_id
1 'polypeptide(L)'
;MHKYLEVNAGGGLVTNAKGEFLLIRRSGLWDLPKGHQEPGENIGITALREVEEETGLKELTLGEFICVTDHTYFRNERWHLKHTWWYRMTCQGNGCDTVPQTEEGITEVRWVEKAELAEFLQQTYPTIVEVFRSIGLSEKFLPSVKQNS
;
A
#
# COMPACT_ATOMS: atom_id res chain seq x y z
N MET A 1 6.60 20.39 23.68
CA MET A 1 5.58 20.05 22.69
C MET A 1 6.25 19.56 21.41
N HIS A 2 6.01 18.31 21.04
CA HIS A 2 6.59 17.76 19.84
C HIS A 2 5.79 18.20 18.61
N LYS A 3 6.45 18.91 17.72
CA LYS A 3 5.85 19.25 16.43
C LYS A 3 6.31 18.22 15.41
N TYR A 4 5.34 17.53 14.86
CA TYR A 4 5.58 16.61 13.75
C TYR A 4 5.66 17.41 12.45
N LEU A 5 6.59 17.04 11.59
CA LEU A 5 6.55 17.48 10.21
C LEU A 5 5.55 16.58 9.49
N GLU A 6 4.43 17.13 9.07
CA GLU A 6 3.39 16.35 8.41
C GLU A 6 3.70 16.22 6.92
N VAL A 7 3.60 14.99 6.43
CA VAL A 7 3.79 14.68 5.02
C VAL A 7 2.61 13.86 4.52
N ASN A 8 2.24 14.07 3.27
CA ASN A 8 1.15 13.35 2.64
C ASN A 8 1.68 12.37 1.60
N ALA A 9 1.06 11.20 1.56
CA ALA A 9 1.37 10.16 0.61
C ALA A 9 0.09 9.59 0.02
N GLY A 10 0.19 9.03 -1.16
CA GLY A 10 -0.91 8.31 -1.80
C GLY A 10 -0.47 6.89 -2.10
N GLY A 11 -1.38 5.95 -1.98
CA GLY A 11 -1.10 4.56 -2.25
C GLY A 11 -2.32 3.82 -2.77
N GLY A 12 -2.10 2.59 -3.20
CA GLY A 12 -3.13 1.81 -3.84
C GLY A 12 -3.21 0.36 -3.41
N LEU A 13 -4.43 -0.11 -3.30
CA LEU A 13 -4.76 -1.51 -3.17
C LEU A 13 -5.27 -1.98 -4.54
N VAL A 14 -4.40 -2.67 -5.28
CA VAL A 14 -4.64 -3.01 -6.68
C VAL A 14 -5.16 -4.43 -6.81
N THR A 15 -6.19 -4.60 -7.63
CA THR A 15 -6.69 -5.92 -8.02
C THR A 15 -6.63 -6.08 -9.53
N ASN A 16 -6.44 -7.34 -9.97
CA ASN A 16 -6.50 -7.71 -11.38
C ASN A 16 -7.84 -8.38 -11.72
N ALA A 17 -7.99 -8.81 -12.97
CA ALA A 17 -9.23 -9.45 -13.44
C ALA A 17 -9.55 -10.74 -12.71
N LYS A 18 -8.56 -11.40 -12.11
CA LYS A 18 -8.74 -12.64 -11.34
C LYS A 18 -9.14 -12.35 -9.88
N GLY A 19 -9.22 -11.09 -9.48
CA GLY A 19 -9.50 -10.72 -8.10
C GLY A 19 -8.31 -10.88 -7.16
N GLU A 20 -7.11 -11.04 -7.70
CA GLU A 20 -5.89 -11.12 -6.89
C GLU A 20 -5.45 -9.73 -6.46
N PHE A 21 -4.84 -9.65 -5.28
CA PHE A 21 -4.32 -8.40 -4.72
C PHE A 21 -2.83 -8.28 -4.95
N LEU A 22 -2.36 -7.07 -5.23
CA LEU A 22 -0.95 -6.79 -5.41
C LEU A 22 -0.30 -6.47 -4.07
N LEU A 23 0.76 -7.19 -3.74
CA LEU A 23 1.62 -6.90 -2.59
C LEU A 23 3.04 -6.66 -3.06
N ILE A 24 3.73 -5.76 -2.37
CA ILE A 24 5.17 -5.55 -2.56
C ILE A 24 5.91 -6.01 -1.31
N ARG A 25 7.17 -6.40 -1.48
CA ARG A 25 8.01 -6.76 -0.36
C ARG A 25 9.15 -5.76 -0.23
N ARG A 26 9.26 -5.17 0.95
CA ARG A 26 10.31 -4.20 1.28
C ARG A 26 10.80 -4.48 2.70
N SER A 27 12.11 -4.54 2.88
CA SER A 27 12.72 -4.79 4.20
C SER A 27 12.19 -6.05 4.89
N GLY A 28 11.90 -7.09 4.11
CA GLY A 28 11.40 -8.36 4.62
C GLY A 28 9.93 -8.39 5.00
N LEU A 29 9.20 -7.29 4.82
CA LEU A 29 7.79 -7.19 5.13
C LEU A 29 6.96 -6.99 3.86
N TRP A 30 5.76 -7.55 3.86
CA TRP A 30 4.79 -7.30 2.81
C TRP A 30 4.10 -5.97 3.06
N ASP A 31 3.83 -5.24 1.99
CA ASP A 31 3.33 -3.87 2.06
C ASP A 31 2.49 -3.58 0.81
N LEU A 32 1.86 -2.43 0.80
CA LEU A 32 1.18 -1.90 -0.38
C LEU A 32 1.99 -0.75 -0.96
N PRO A 33 1.97 -0.57 -2.30
CA PRO A 33 2.72 0.51 -2.93
C PRO A 33 2.14 1.89 -2.60
N LYS A 34 3.02 2.84 -2.33
CA LYS A 34 2.69 4.22 -1.97
C LYS A 34 3.90 5.12 -2.16
N GLY A 35 3.68 6.42 -2.11
CA GLY A 35 4.77 7.38 -2.09
C GLY A 35 4.27 8.80 -1.85
N HIS A 36 5.22 9.72 -1.73
CA HIS A 36 4.97 11.09 -1.29
C HIS A 36 4.30 11.95 -2.37
N GLN A 37 3.35 12.78 -1.93
CA GLN A 37 2.72 13.78 -2.75
C GLN A 37 3.73 14.85 -3.17
N GLU A 38 3.72 15.22 -4.43
CA GLU A 38 4.52 16.33 -4.94
C GLU A 38 3.72 17.65 -4.85
N PRO A 39 4.40 18.79 -4.77
CA PRO A 39 3.72 20.10 -4.71
C PRO A 39 2.75 20.28 -5.88
N GLY A 40 1.53 20.72 -5.57
CA GLY A 40 0.50 20.95 -6.56
C GLY A 40 -0.21 19.70 -7.08
N GLU A 41 0.20 18.53 -6.62
CA GLU A 41 -0.38 17.27 -7.09
C GLU A 41 -1.64 16.92 -6.29
N ASN A 42 -2.67 16.44 -7.00
CA ASN A 42 -3.86 15.87 -6.37
C ASN A 42 -3.49 14.52 -5.78
N ILE A 43 -4.00 14.21 -4.58
CA ILE A 43 -3.58 13.00 -3.87
C ILE A 43 -3.94 11.70 -4.61
N GLY A 44 -5.06 11.66 -5.33
CA GLY A 44 -5.42 10.51 -6.15
C GLY A 44 -4.42 10.29 -7.29
N ILE A 45 -3.94 11.37 -7.88
CA ILE A 45 -2.91 11.32 -8.93
C ILE A 45 -1.57 10.87 -8.33
N THR A 46 -1.26 11.34 -7.11
CA THR A 46 -0.08 10.86 -6.37
C THR A 46 -0.14 9.33 -6.22
N ALA A 47 -1.29 8.82 -5.79
CA ALA A 47 -1.48 7.40 -5.58
C ALA A 47 -1.25 6.61 -6.88
N LEU A 48 -1.84 7.05 -8.00
CA LEU A 48 -1.64 6.40 -9.30
C LEU A 48 -0.18 6.41 -9.71
N ARG A 49 0.45 7.58 -9.65
CA ARG A 49 1.84 7.75 -10.06
C ARG A 49 2.78 6.86 -9.24
N GLU A 50 2.62 6.89 -7.93
CA GLU A 50 3.50 6.13 -7.04
C GLU A 50 3.32 4.62 -7.20
N VAL A 51 2.08 4.16 -7.38
CA VAL A 51 1.85 2.72 -7.60
C VAL A 51 2.49 2.29 -8.91
N GLU A 52 2.36 3.07 -9.97
CA GLU A 52 3.00 2.77 -11.25
C GLU A 52 4.52 2.74 -11.13
N GLU A 53 5.10 3.73 -10.45
CA GLU A 53 6.55 3.82 -10.22
C GLU A 53 7.09 2.64 -9.42
N GLU A 54 6.41 2.25 -8.34
CA GLU A 54 6.91 1.20 -7.45
C GLU A 54 6.72 -0.22 -8.00
N THR A 55 5.72 -0.43 -8.83
CA THR A 55 5.33 -1.78 -9.28
C THR A 55 5.60 -2.05 -10.76
N GLY A 56 5.77 -1.02 -11.56
CA GLY A 56 5.87 -1.16 -13.00
C GLY A 56 4.53 -1.37 -13.69
N LEU A 57 3.43 -1.38 -12.96
CA LEU A 57 2.10 -1.49 -13.56
C LEU A 57 1.81 -0.32 -14.48
N LYS A 58 1.04 -0.58 -15.53
CA LYS A 58 0.61 0.43 -16.50
C LYS A 58 -0.91 0.40 -16.62
N GLU A 59 -1.47 1.50 -17.08
CA GLU A 59 -2.90 1.59 -17.35
C GLU A 59 -3.78 1.26 -16.13
N LEU A 60 -3.35 1.72 -14.95
CA LEU A 60 -4.14 1.58 -13.74
C LEU A 60 -5.38 2.47 -13.80
N THR A 61 -6.50 1.93 -13.33
CA THR A 61 -7.73 2.70 -13.15
C THR A 61 -7.88 3.04 -11.68
N LEU A 62 -7.99 4.33 -11.36
CA LEU A 62 -8.23 4.82 -10.02
C LEU A 62 -9.70 4.55 -9.65
N GLY A 63 -9.89 3.89 -8.51
CA GLY A 63 -11.22 3.60 -7.97
C GLY A 63 -11.52 4.41 -6.73
N GLU A 64 -12.31 3.83 -5.82
CA GLU A 64 -12.77 4.49 -4.61
C GLU A 64 -11.66 4.76 -3.63
N PHE A 65 -11.80 5.89 -2.91
CA PHE A 65 -11.02 6.14 -1.70
C PHE A 65 -11.39 5.11 -0.63
N ILE A 66 -10.38 4.55 0.04
CA ILE A 66 -10.56 3.54 1.09
C ILE A 66 -10.50 4.17 2.48
N CYS A 67 -9.34 4.68 2.83
CA CYS A 67 -9.06 5.22 4.17
C CYS A 67 -7.74 5.98 4.18
N VAL A 68 -7.48 6.68 5.28
CA VAL A 68 -6.18 7.29 5.57
C VAL A 68 -5.55 6.51 6.72
N THR A 69 -4.28 6.18 6.57
CA THR A 69 -3.48 5.61 7.66
C THR A 69 -2.38 6.58 8.06
N ASP A 70 -2.05 6.60 9.34
CA ASP A 70 -1.01 7.49 9.87
C ASP A 70 0.19 6.67 10.35
N HIS A 71 1.37 7.17 10.05
CA HIS A 71 2.61 6.55 10.47
C HIS A 71 3.60 7.60 10.92
N THR A 72 4.18 7.42 12.11
CA THR A 72 5.21 8.31 12.63
C THR A 72 6.58 7.68 12.46
N TYR A 73 7.57 8.50 12.12
CA TYR A 73 8.95 8.05 12.01
C TYR A 73 9.90 9.19 12.28
N PHE A 74 11.12 8.85 12.73
CA PHE A 74 12.17 9.84 13.02
C PHE A 74 13.19 9.79 11.89
N ARG A 75 13.41 10.93 11.25
CA ARG A 75 14.37 11.04 10.14
C ARG A 75 14.89 12.47 10.07
N ASN A 76 16.17 12.62 9.78
CA ASN A 76 16.83 13.95 9.70
C ASN A 76 16.57 14.79 10.94
N GLU A 77 16.75 14.17 12.12
CA GLU A 77 16.60 14.79 13.43
C GLU A 77 15.22 15.35 13.74
N ARG A 78 14.19 14.89 13.01
CA ARG A 78 12.80 15.34 13.21
C ARG A 78 11.84 14.17 13.21
N TRP A 79 10.80 14.29 14.00
CA TRP A 79 9.65 13.40 13.93
C TRP A 79 8.76 13.80 12.76
N HIS A 80 8.36 12.81 11.99
CA HIS A 80 7.46 12.96 10.86
C HIS A 80 6.16 12.24 11.14
N LEU A 81 5.06 12.82 10.67
CA LEU A 81 3.75 12.17 10.66
C LEU A 81 3.31 12.06 9.20
N LYS A 82 3.26 10.84 8.71
CA LYS A 82 2.86 10.56 7.33
C LYS A 82 1.42 10.14 7.29
N HIS A 83 0.60 10.88 6.54
CA HIS A 83 -0.77 10.53 6.22
C HIS A 83 -0.77 9.89 4.85
N THR A 84 -1.21 8.64 4.73
CA THR A 84 -1.31 7.95 3.45
C THR A 84 -2.77 7.78 3.08
N TRP A 85 -3.17 8.35 1.95
CA TRP A 85 -4.50 8.19 1.37
C TRP A 85 -4.49 6.95 0.48
N TRP A 86 -5.30 5.96 0.82
CA TRP A 86 -5.38 4.68 0.10
C TRP A 86 -6.58 4.64 -0.82
N TYR A 87 -6.35 4.16 -2.03
CA TYR A 87 -7.40 4.05 -3.07
C TYR A 87 -7.47 2.64 -3.62
N ARG A 88 -8.68 2.20 -3.98
CA ARG A 88 -8.84 1.01 -4.80
C ARG A 88 -8.32 1.33 -6.19
N MET A 89 -7.64 0.37 -6.79
CA MET A 89 -7.17 0.45 -8.17
C MET A 89 -7.37 -0.88 -8.86
N THR A 90 -7.55 -0.84 -10.17
CA THR A 90 -7.64 -2.05 -10.98
C THR A 90 -6.66 -1.98 -12.13
N CYS A 91 -6.11 -3.13 -12.50
CA CYS A 91 -5.38 -3.27 -13.75
C CYS A 91 -6.03 -4.38 -14.59
N GLN A 92 -5.98 -4.22 -15.90
CA GLN A 92 -6.58 -5.17 -16.83
C GLN A 92 -5.63 -5.50 -17.97
N GLY A 93 -5.78 -6.71 -18.51
CA GLY A 93 -5.02 -7.14 -19.67
C GLY A 93 -3.52 -7.16 -19.44
N ASN A 94 -2.78 -6.72 -20.44
CA ASN A 94 -1.32 -6.72 -20.45
C ASN A 94 -0.69 -5.67 -19.53
N GLY A 95 -1.49 -4.75 -18.97
CA GLY A 95 -1.02 -3.71 -18.05
C GLY A 95 -0.66 -4.23 -16.65
N CYS A 96 -0.89 -5.53 -16.38
CA CYS A 96 -0.68 -6.13 -15.06
C CYS A 96 0.71 -6.77 -14.88
N ASP A 97 1.61 -6.60 -15.83
CA ASP A 97 2.99 -7.06 -15.70
C ASP A 97 3.73 -6.13 -14.74
N THR A 98 4.50 -6.73 -13.83
CA THR A 98 5.18 -5.98 -12.77
C THR A 98 6.69 -5.95 -12.96
N VAL A 99 7.30 -4.84 -12.54
CA VAL A 99 8.76 -4.68 -12.50
C VAL A 99 9.12 -4.11 -11.14
N PRO A 100 9.69 -4.91 -10.23
CA PRO A 100 10.08 -4.41 -8.91
C PRO A 100 11.10 -3.28 -9.01
N GLN A 101 10.87 -2.20 -8.27
CA GLN A 101 11.78 -1.05 -8.23
C GLN A 101 12.83 -1.28 -7.13
N THR A 102 13.91 -1.95 -7.49
CA THR A 102 14.96 -2.33 -6.55
C THR A 102 15.67 -1.13 -5.92
N GLU A 103 15.71 0.01 -6.62
CA GLU A 103 16.30 1.24 -6.09
C GLU A 103 15.53 1.77 -4.86
N GLU A 104 14.27 1.43 -4.74
CA GLU A 104 13.44 1.80 -3.60
C GLU A 104 13.36 0.70 -2.53
N GLY A 105 14.20 -0.31 -2.65
CA GLY A 105 14.25 -1.42 -1.70
C GLY A 105 13.16 -2.47 -1.89
N ILE A 106 12.44 -2.42 -3.00
CA ILE A 106 11.39 -3.40 -3.30
C ILE A 106 12.05 -4.64 -3.90
N THR A 107 11.96 -5.76 -3.19
CA THR A 107 12.61 -7.01 -3.61
C THR A 107 11.67 -7.93 -4.38
N GLU A 108 10.37 -7.77 -4.21
CA GLU A 108 9.38 -8.62 -4.87
C GLU A 108 8.07 -7.85 -5.05
N VAL A 109 7.38 -8.12 -6.15
CA VAL A 109 6.00 -7.69 -6.38
C VAL A 109 5.22 -8.97 -6.72
N ARG A 110 4.12 -9.19 -6.02
CA ARG A 110 3.37 -10.45 -6.16
C ARG A 110 1.87 -10.22 -6.18
N TRP A 111 1.20 -10.94 -7.08
CA TRP A 111 -0.25 -11.08 -7.07
C TRP A 111 -0.64 -12.21 -6.12
N VAL A 112 -1.52 -11.92 -5.17
CA VAL A 112 -1.89 -12.84 -4.09
C VAL A 112 -3.39 -13.09 -4.11
N GLU A 113 -3.77 -14.35 -4.13
CA GLU A 113 -5.17 -14.74 -4.03
C GLU A 113 -5.72 -14.41 -2.64
N LYS A 114 -7.00 -14.08 -2.60
CA LYS A 114 -7.70 -13.76 -1.35
C LYS A 114 -7.50 -14.83 -0.26
N ALA A 115 -7.54 -16.11 -0.66
CA ALA A 115 -7.36 -17.23 0.25
C ALA A 115 -5.96 -17.29 0.89
N GLU A 116 -4.96 -16.66 0.27
CA GLU A 116 -3.59 -16.66 0.75
C GLU A 116 -3.21 -15.40 1.54
N LEU A 117 -4.09 -14.38 1.54
CA LEU A 117 -3.80 -13.10 2.16
C LEU A 117 -3.40 -13.19 3.62
N ALA A 118 -4.12 -14.00 4.42
CA ALA A 118 -3.84 -14.12 5.86
C ALA A 118 -2.40 -14.55 6.13
N GLU A 119 -1.88 -15.46 5.30
CA GLU A 119 -0.50 -15.94 5.43
C GLU A 119 0.50 -14.82 5.12
N PHE A 120 0.33 -14.13 4.00
CA PHE A 120 1.23 -13.03 3.61
C PHE A 120 1.18 -11.89 4.63
N LEU A 121 0.00 -11.55 5.11
CA LEU A 121 -0.19 -10.42 6.02
C LEU A 121 0.22 -10.71 7.47
N GLN A 122 0.74 -11.89 7.77
CA GLN A 122 1.40 -12.16 9.05
C GLN A 122 2.70 -11.36 9.18
N GLN A 123 3.29 -10.97 8.05
CA GLN A 123 4.53 -10.19 8.00
C GLN A 123 4.28 -8.85 7.31
N THR A 124 3.41 -8.04 7.89
CA THR A 124 3.10 -6.71 7.39
C THR A 124 2.92 -5.73 8.55
N TYR A 125 2.72 -4.47 8.22
CA TYR A 125 2.42 -3.43 9.19
C TYR A 125 0.94 -3.48 9.60
N PRO A 126 0.61 -3.18 10.88
CA PRO A 126 -0.80 -3.15 11.33
C PRO A 126 -1.68 -2.22 10.48
N THR A 127 -1.13 -1.10 9.99
CA THR A 127 -1.87 -0.16 9.15
C THR A 127 -2.29 -0.80 7.81
N ILE A 128 -1.50 -1.71 7.28
CA ILE A 128 -1.84 -2.40 6.03
C ILE A 128 -3.00 -3.37 6.26
N VAL A 129 -3.02 -4.07 7.38
CA VAL A 129 -4.17 -4.93 7.74
C VAL A 129 -5.44 -4.07 7.82
N GLU A 130 -5.34 -2.86 8.37
CA GLU A 130 -6.46 -1.94 8.45
C GLU A 130 -7.00 -1.52 7.06
N VAL A 131 -6.12 -1.34 6.09
CA VAL A 131 -6.55 -1.04 4.72
C VAL A 131 -7.41 -2.18 4.17
N PHE A 132 -6.96 -3.42 4.35
CA PHE A 132 -7.73 -4.59 3.90
C PHE A 132 -9.05 -4.74 4.67
N ARG A 133 -9.02 -4.47 5.97
CA ARG A 133 -10.25 -4.50 6.77
C ARG A 133 -11.24 -3.45 6.30
N SER A 134 -10.75 -2.29 5.89
CA SER A 134 -11.59 -1.17 5.45
C SER A 134 -12.34 -1.44 4.14
N ILE A 135 -11.91 -2.39 3.33
CA ILE A 135 -12.64 -2.78 2.12
C ILE A 135 -13.69 -3.87 2.38
N GLY A 136 -13.89 -4.23 3.64
CA GLY A 136 -14.94 -5.17 4.04
C GLY A 136 -14.55 -6.64 3.96
N LEU A 137 -13.24 -6.96 3.90
CA LEU A 137 -12.82 -8.36 3.95
C LEU A 137 -13.17 -8.98 5.30
N SER A 138 -13.69 -10.20 5.24
CA SER A 138 -13.97 -10.99 6.44
C SER A 138 -12.67 -11.28 7.20
N GLU A 139 -12.76 -11.31 8.52
CA GLU A 139 -11.61 -11.61 9.40
C GLU A 139 -10.93 -12.95 9.07
N LYS A 140 -11.64 -13.89 8.45
CA LYS A 140 -11.05 -15.18 8.05
C LYS A 140 -9.96 -15.03 6.98
N PHE A 141 -9.93 -13.90 6.25
CA PHE A 141 -8.91 -13.62 5.23
C PHE A 141 -7.79 -12.75 5.77
N LEU A 142 -7.86 -12.34 7.03
CA LEU A 142 -6.89 -11.48 7.68
C LEU A 142 -6.12 -12.25 8.75
N PRO A 143 -4.90 -11.81 9.10
CA PRO A 143 -4.14 -12.49 10.15
C PRO A 143 -4.85 -12.35 11.49
N SER A 144 -4.69 -13.37 12.33
CA SER A 144 -5.23 -13.34 13.70
C SER A 144 -4.58 -12.20 14.47
N VAL A 145 -5.41 -11.45 15.21
CA VAL A 145 -4.90 -10.43 16.11
C VAL A 145 -4.19 -11.16 17.24
N LYS A 146 -2.87 -10.99 17.36
CA LYS A 146 -2.14 -11.49 18.51
C LYS A 146 -2.51 -10.60 19.69
N GLN A 147 -3.25 -11.19 20.64
CA GLN A 147 -3.45 -10.52 21.91
C GLN A 147 -2.11 -10.54 22.64
N ASN A 148 -1.52 -9.36 22.78
CA ASN A 148 -0.41 -9.20 23.69
C ASN A 148 -1.01 -9.19 25.10
N SER A 149 -0.80 -10.29 25.77
CA SER A 149 -1.12 -10.36 27.20
C SER A 149 -0.09 -9.55 27.98
#